data_20c0093f9303bb4b05a3190fe91aa0aa
#
_entry.id   20c0093f9303bb4b05a3190fe91aa0aa
#
_cell.length_a   1.000
_cell.length_b   1.000
_cell.length_c   1.000
_cell.angle_alpha   90.00
_cell.angle_beta   90.00
_cell.angle_gamma   90.00
#
_symmetry.space_group_name_H-M   'P 1'
#
loop_
_entity.id
_entity.type
_entity.pdbx_description
1 polymer ?
#
loop_
_entity_poly.entity_id
_entity_poly.type
_entity_poly.pdbx_seq_one_letter_code
_entity_poly.pdbx_strand_id
1 'polypeptide(L)'
;QGVWNNSNSPAWSCDYHLNVNLQMCYWHAYVTGLFGAAKPMIRYMESLREPGRVTARCYHNIVSDEKNPENGWVCHTQNTPFGWTCPGWDFYWGWSPAASSWMMQNCFDYYAFTEDTDYLRSDIYPMMKENAAFWLQNLVYSKEQDRYVSSPSYSPEHGPISIGNTYEQTLIWQLFTDTEKAARVLGDDDFAAELERVRVKLKPITKGRWGQIKEWYEEDEWYKSLKLRKLKYKLHSCQNRHRHASHLLGLYPGNAITDKTPELIEACKVSLLDRGFGQKSGANGSGWGKANKVNLWARAKDGNRAYSMLRELINKNIAPNLWDFHPPYQMDGNCGYTSGVCEMLCYSSDDIRSEE
;
A
#
# COMPACT_ATOMS: atom_id res chain seq x y z
N GLN A 1 -15.09 9.38 3.37
CA GLN A 1 -13.70 9.83 3.45
C GLN A 1 -13.59 11.26 3.00
N GLY A 2 -12.83 12.07 3.75
CA GLY A 2 -12.75 13.48 3.50
C GLY A 2 -14.14 14.11 3.46
N VAL A 3 -14.41 14.90 2.43
CA VAL A 3 -15.72 15.56 2.26
C VAL A 3 -16.84 14.60 1.83
N TRP A 4 -16.54 13.37 1.42
CA TRP A 4 -17.52 12.39 1.00
C TRP A 4 -18.13 11.68 2.21
N ASN A 5 -19.15 12.29 2.78
CA ASN A 5 -19.96 11.76 3.86
C ASN A 5 -21.41 12.23 3.73
N ASN A 6 -22.32 11.55 4.40
CA ASN A 6 -23.76 11.84 4.40
C ASN A 6 -24.31 12.08 5.82
N SER A 7 -23.45 12.49 6.74
CA SER A 7 -23.80 12.67 8.15
C SER A 7 -23.18 13.95 8.73
N ASN A 8 -23.88 14.61 9.64
CA ASN A 8 -23.33 15.71 10.43
C ASN A 8 -22.35 15.23 11.51
N SER A 9 -22.30 13.92 11.76
CA SER A 9 -21.29 13.25 12.59
C SER A 9 -20.59 12.20 11.71
N PRO A 10 -19.67 12.65 10.87
CA PRO A 10 -19.06 11.79 9.86
C PRO A 10 -18.18 10.71 10.50
N ALA A 11 -18.24 9.52 9.96
CA ALA A 11 -17.33 8.46 10.34
C ALA A 11 -15.88 8.87 10.05
N TRP A 12 -14.97 8.42 10.92
CA TRP A 12 -13.52 8.65 10.81
C TRP A 12 -13.15 10.14 10.71
N SER A 13 -13.91 11.01 11.36
CA SER A 13 -13.64 12.47 11.48
C SER A 13 -13.45 13.21 10.15
N CYS A 14 -13.97 12.70 9.05
CA CYS A 14 -13.76 13.22 7.69
C CYS A 14 -12.30 13.24 7.24
N ASP A 15 -11.39 12.52 7.88
CA ASP A 15 -10.02 12.45 7.43
C ASP A 15 -9.86 11.55 6.19
N TYR A 16 -8.70 11.66 5.52
CA TYR A 16 -8.30 10.74 4.46
C TYR A 16 -7.46 9.63 5.06
N HIS A 17 -7.74 8.38 4.64
CA HIS A 17 -6.96 7.22 5.09
C HIS A 17 -6.02 6.76 3.98
N LEU A 18 -4.72 6.65 4.33
CA LEU A 18 -3.67 6.20 3.42
C LEU A 18 -3.23 4.74 3.65
N ASN A 19 -4.03 3.96 4.35
CA ASN A 19 -3.70 2.54 4.54
C ASN A 19 -4.38 1.61 3.53
N VAL A 20 -5.14 2.17 2.58
CA VAL A 20 -5.69 1.54 1.37
C VAL A 20 -6.70 2.46 0.65
N ASN A 21 -7.44 3.26 1.40
CA ASN A 21 -8.69 3.86 0.94
C ASN A 21 -8.45 4.96 -0.10
N LEU A 22 -7.57 5.94 0.18
CA LEU A 22 -7.28 6.99 -0.79
C LEU A 22 -6.59 6.44 -2.03
N GLN A 23 -5.67 5.50 -1.86
CA GLN A 23 -5.01 4.81 -2.97
C GLN A 23 -6.03 4.16 -3.91
N MET A 24 -6.97 3.40 -3.34
CA MET A 24 -8.01 2.69 -4.08
C MET A 24 -8.92 3.63 -4.87
N CYS A 25 -9.17 4.83 -4.37
CA CYS A 25 -9.96 5.83 -5.09
C CYS A 25 -9.34 6.22 -6.44
N TYR A 26 -8.04 5.99 -6.64
CA TYR A 26 -7.33 6.38 -7.86
C TYR A 26 -6.82 5.22 -8.72
N TRP A 27 -6.93 3.97 -8.27
CA TRP A 27 -6.42 2.81 -9.01
C TRP A 27 -6.98 2.69 -10.43
N HIS A 28 -8.24 3.04 -10.64
CA HIS A 28 -8.88 2.97 -11.97
C HIS A 28 -8.52 4.15 -12.88
N ALA A 29 -8.06 5.28 -12.32
CA ALA A 29 -7.91 6.52 -13.07
C ALA A 29 -6.95 6.39 -14.27
N TYR A 30 -5.88 5.64 -14.10
CA TYR A 30 -4.86 5.49 -15.14
C TYR A 30 -5.29 4.53 -16.24
N VAL A 31 -5.74 3.33 -15.88
CA VAL A 31 -6.17 2.30 -16.85
C VAL A 31 -7.41 2.71 -17.65
N THR A 32 -8.19 3.68 -17.17
CA THR A 32 -9.35 4.25 -17.88
C THR A 32 -9.05 5.56 -18.59
N GLY A 33 -7.78 6.03 -18.58
CA GLY A 33 -7.38 7.27 -19.25
C GLY A 33 -7.83 8.56 -18.57
N LEU A 34 -8.25 8.51 -17.31
CA LEU A 34 -8.73 9.67 -16.54
C LEU A 34 -7.58 10.43 -15.88
N PHE A 35 -6.50 10.71 -16.62
CA PHE A 35 -5.27 11.34 -16.09
C PHE A 35 -5.51 12.69 -15.44
N GLY A 36 -6.44 13.49 -15.98
CA GLY A 36 -6.82 14.77 -15.38
C GLY A 36 -7.40 14.65 -13.97
N ALA A 37 -8.06 13.53 -13.65
CA ALA A 37 -8.62 13.25 -12.33
C ALA A 37 -7.53 12.89 -11.30
N ALA A 38 -6.36 12.40 -11.73
CA ALA A 38 -5.25 12.07 -10.85
C ALA A 38 -4.46 13.30 -10.37
N LYS A 39 -4.38 14.37 -11.18
CA LYS A 39 -3.62 15.59 -10.83
C LYS A 39 -4.03 16.25 -9.50
N PRO A 40 -5.32 16.35 -9.14
CA PRO A 40 -5.70 16.84 -7.81
C PRO A 40 -5.14 16.01 -6.66
N MET A 41 -5.06 14.69 -6.80
CA MET A 41 -4.44 13.81 -5.79
C MET A 41 -2.94 14.07 -5.69
N ILE A 42 -2.22 14.21 -6.80
CA ILE A 42 -0.79 14.51 -6.80
C ILE A 42 -0.53 15.86 -6.10
N ARG A 43 -1.32 16.90 -6.43
CA ARG A 43 -1.22 18.20 -5.73
C ARG A 43 -1.58 18.10 -4.25
N TYR A 44 -2.52 17.24 -3.88
CA TYR A 44 -2.84 16.99 -2.48
C TYR A 44 -1.65 16.38 -1.75
N MET A 45 -0.99 15.39 -2.32
CA MET A 45 0.22 14.80 -1.72
C MET A 45 1.36 15.83 -1.60
N GLU A 46 1.55 16.68 -2.60
CA GLU A 46 2.51 17.79 -2.54
C GLU A 46 2.21 18.74 -1.36
N SER A 47 0.93 19.05 -1.12
CA SER A 47 0.55 19.93 0.01
C SER A 47 0.85 19.32 1.39
N LEU A 48 1.02 18.01 1.48
CA LEU A 48 1.38 17.31 2.72
C LEU A 48 2.90 17.19 2.92
N ARG A 49 3.71 17.55 1.93
CA ARG A 49 5.18 17.39 1.97
C ARG A 49 5.82 18.25 3.06
N GLU A 50 5.52 19.54 3.11
CA GLU A 50 6.09 20.44 4.11
C GLU A 50 5.70 20.05 5.56
N PRO A 51 4.41 19.87 5.92
CA PRO A 51 4.07 19.36 7.25
C PRO A 51 4.62 17.95 7.50
N GLY A 52 4.77 17.12 6.46
CA GLY A 52 5.38 15.79 6.53
C GLY A 52 6.87 15.81 6.89
N ARG A 53 7.62 16.85 6.51
CA ARG A 53 9.01 17.06 6.96
C ARG A 53 9.06 17.31 8.48
N VAL A 54 8.09 18.06 9.01
CA VAL A 54 7.98 18.26 10.45
C VAL A 54 7.70 16.95 11.17
N THR A 55 6.77 16.15 10.64
CA THR A 55 6.47 14.82 11.20
C THR A 55 7.68 13.88 11.13
N ALA A 56 8.41 13.84 10.02
CA ALA A 56 9.63 13.05 9.87
C ALA A 56 10.67 13.42 10.93
N ARG A 57 10.89 14.70 11.14
CA ARG A 57 11.83 15.19 12.16
C ARG A 57 11.37 14.86 13.59
N CYS A 58 10.10 15.13 13.93
CA CYS A 58 9.60 15.02 15.29
C CYS A 58 9.33 13.58 15.74
N TYR A 59 8.85 12.73 14.86
CA TYR A 59 8.48 11.34 15.20
C TYR A 59 9.54 10.31 14.82
N HIS A 60 10.39 10.63 13.82
CA HIS A 60 11.35 9.68 13.27
C HIS A 60 12.81 10.14 13.40
N ASN A 61 13.06 11.29 14.02
CA ASN A 61 14.40 11.88 14.18
C ASN A 61 15.16 12.05 12.85
N ILE A 62 14.44 12.29 11.76
CA ILE A 62 15.07 12.54 10.46
C ILE A 62 15.81 13.88 10.53
N VAL A 63 17.10 13.86 10.15
CA VAL A 63 17.94 15.03 10.18
C VAL A 63 17.88 15.75 8.84
N SER A 64 17.41 16.98 8.86
CA SER A 64 17.59 17.94 7.76
C SER A 64 18.57 19.01 8.21
N ASP A 65 19.44 19.44 7.33
CA ASP A 65 20.42 20.52 7.57
C ASP A 65 20.28 21.60 6.49
N GLU A 66 21.09 22.66 6.59
CA GLU A 66 21.06 23.76 5.61
C GLU A 66 21.43 23.32 4.18
N LYS A 67 22.19 22.23 4.03
CA LYS A 67 22.60 21.69 2.73
C LYS A 67 21.54 20.73 2.15
N ASN A 68 20.76 20.08 3.04
CA ASN A 68 19.71 19.15 2.70
C ASN A 68 18.44 19.50 3.47
N PRO A 69 17.81 20.67 3.21
CA PRO A 69 16.60 21.10 3.93
C PRO A 69 15.42 20.18 3.64
N GLU A 70 15.48 19.45 2.55
CA GLU A 70 14.45 18.55 2.02
C GLU A 70 14.75 17.07 2.32
N ASN A 71 15.39 16.78 3.44
CA ASN A 71 15.95 15.46 3.73
C ASN A 71 14.95 14.48 4.30
N GLY A 72 13.76 14.45 3.76
CA GLY A 72 12.75 13.44 4.03
C GLY A 72 11.43 13.97 4.58
N TRP A 73 10.36 13.39 4.11
CA TRP A 73 9.00 13.63 4.59
C TRP A 73 8.23 12.33 4.73
N VAL A 74 7.24 12.32 5.61
CA VAL A 74 6.36 11.19 5.87
C VAL A 74 4.95 11.67 6.18
N CYS A 75 3.95 10.92 5.70
CA CYS A 75 2.56 11.09 6.11
C CYS A 75 2.02 9.74 6.52
N HIS A 76 1.47 9.67 7.72
CA HIS A 76 0.85 8.46 8.27
C HIS A 76 -0.56 8.24 7.74
N THR A 77 -1.25 7.21 8.25
CA THR A 77 -2.55 6.79 7.76
C THR A 77 -3.58 7.91 7.73
N GLN A 78 -3.74 8.63 8.83
CA GLN A 78 -4.74 9.69 8.96
C GLN A 78 -4.15 11.03 8.53
N ASN A 79 -4.80 11.71 7.62
CA ASN A 79 -4.35 13.00 7.15
C ASN A 79 -5.53 13.90 6.72
N THR A 80 -5.28 15.19 6.64
CA THR A 80 -6.27 16.18 6.28
C THR A 80 -5.68 17.25 5.35
N PRO A 81 -6.51 17.97 4.57
CA PRO A 81 -6.03 19.06 3.75
C PRO A 81 -5.47 20.24 4.56
N PHE A 82 -5.54 20.20 5.88
CA PHE A 82 -4.97 21.21 6.79
C PHE A 82 -3.55 20.83 7.28
N GLY A 83 -2.90 19.84 6.64
CA GLY A 83 -1.51 19.50 6.91
C GLY A 83 -1.32 18.51 8.08
N TRP A 84 -2.36 17.79 8.49
CA TRP A 84 -2.17 16.71 9.44
C TRP A 84 -1.46 15.54 8.79
N THR A 85 -0.29 15.15 9.30
CA THR A 85 0.55 14.07 8.75
C THR A 85 1.07 13.11 9.84
N CYS A 86 0.80 13.43 11.11
CA CYS A 86 1.22 12.66 12.28
C CYS A 86 0.48 11.33 12.40
N PRO A 87 0.96 10.37 13.24
CA PRO A 87 0.33 9.06 13.44
C PRO A 87 -1.11 9.09 13.94
N GLY A 88 -1.63 10.24 14.41
CA GLY A 88 -2.96 10.34 14.99
C GLY A 88 -2.98 10.00 16.48
N TRP A 89 -4.18 9.76 17.00
CA TRP A 89 -4.44 9.59 18.43
C TRP A 89 -4.24 8.15 18.94
N ASP A 90 -4.11 7.17 18.05
CA ASP A 90 -3.92 5.77 18.42
C ASP A 90 -2.92 5.12 17.45
N PHE A 91 -1.96 4.36 17.99
CA PHE A 91 -0.95 3.67 17.20
C PHE A 91 -1.57 2.68 16.20
N TYR A 92 -2.55 1.90 16.63
CA TYR A 92 -3.14 0.83 15.82
C TYR A 92 -3.97 1.34 14.63
N TRP A 93 -4.46 2.56 14.71
CA TRP A 93 -5.25 3.18 13.66
C TRP A 93 -4.48 4.18 12.82
N GLY A 94 -3.43 4.76 13.38
CA GLY A 94 -2.73 5.88 12.80
C GLY A 94 -1.34 5.58 12.30
N TRP A 95 -0.58 4.73 12.97
CA TRP A 95 0.80 4.45 12.62
C TRP A 95 0.93 3.73 11.29
N SER A 96 1.50 4.37 10.30
CA SER A 96 1.92 3.76 9.03
C SER A 96 2.86 4.70 8.27
N PRO A 97 4.15 4.69 8.55
CA PRO A 97 5.10 5.55 7.83
C PRO A 97 5.19 5.20 6.34
N ALA A 98 4.87 3.97 5.95
CA ALA A 98 4.84 3.56 4.55
C ALA A 98 3.57 4.00 3.78
N ALA A 99 2.62 4.65 4.44
CA ALA A 99 1.40 5.12 3.79
C ALA A 99 1.67 6.18 2.71
N SER A 100 2.57 7.15 2.99
CA SER A 100 3.03 8.11 1.98
C SER A 100 3.78 7.44 0.83
N SER A 101 4.59 6.44 1.12
CA SER A 101 5.30 5.65 0.09
C SER A 101 4.34 4.96 -0.86
N TRP A 102 3.22 4.44 -0.35
CA TRP A 102 2.17 3.87 -1.19
C TRP A 102 1.52 4.90 -2.10
N MET A 103 1.28 6.10 -1.60
CA MET A 103 0.76 7.20 -2.43
C MET A 103 1.76 7.63 -3.51
N MET A 104 3.07 7.51 -3.27
CA MET A 104 4.08 7.80 -4.30
C MET A 104 3.98 6.82 -5.47
N GLN A 105 3.59 5.57 -5.26
CA GLN A 105 3.25 4.63 -6.33
C GLN A 105 2.10 5.20 -7.20
N ASN A 106 0.99 5.63 -6.58
CA ASN A 106 -0.11 6.26 -7.33
C ASN A 106 0.34 7.51 -8.11
N CYS A 107 1.28 8.29 -7.57
CA CYS A 107 1.84 9.45 -8.28
C CYS A 107 2.73 9.00 -9.46
N PHE A 108 3.57 8.00 -9.27
CA PHE A 108 4.44 7.46 -10.32
C PHE A 108 3.64 6.82 -11.46
N ASP A 109 2.51 6.17 -11.17
CA ASP A 109 1.60 5.61 -12.18
C ASP A 109 1.16 6.68 -13.20
N TYR A 110 1.01 7.95 -12.80
CA TYR A 110 0.74 9.02 -13.76
C TYR A 110 1.81 9.07 -14.85
N TYR A 111 3.09 9.07 -14.45
CA TYR A 111 4.19 9.06 -15.41
C TYR A 111 4.24 7.75 -16.20
N ALA A 112 4.05 6.61 -15.55
CA ALA A 112 4.11 5.30 -16.19
C ALA A 112 3.08 5.14 -17.33
N PHE A 113 1.92 5.82 -17.23
CA PHE A 113 0.88 5.80 -18.25
C PHE A 113 0.94 6.93 -19.26
N THR A 114 1.52 8.09 -18.90
CA THR A 114 1.52 9.29 -19.77
C THR A 114 2.87 9.57 -20.41
N GLU A 115 3.95 9.08 -19.83
CA GLU A 115 5.34 9.40 -20.19
C GLU A 115 5.66 10.91 -20.13
N ASP A 116 4.85 11.69 -19.36
CA ASP A 116 5.01 13.14 -19.17
C ASP A 116 6.23 13.40 -18.27
N THR A 117 7.41 13.49 -18.90
CA THR A 117 8.70 13.70 -18.21
C THR A 117 8.79 15.06 -17.55
N ASP A 118 8.13 16.08 -18.11
CA ASP A 118 8.13 17.42 -17.53
C ASP A 118 7.35 17.42 -16.22
N TYR A 119 6.19 16.81 -16.18
CA TYR A 119 5.39 16.67 -14.95
C TYR A 119 6.06 15.73 -13.94
N LEU A 120 6.74 14.68 -14.42
CA LEU A 120 7.58 13.86 -13.55
C LEU A 120 8.64 14.70 -12.85
N ARG A 121 9.36 15.53 -13.60
CA ARG A 121 10.46 16.36 -13.11
C ARG A 121 10.00 17.44 -12.13
N SER A 122 8.89 18.13 -12.44
CA SER A 122 8.46 19.30 -11.67
C SER A 122 7.64 18.94 -10.43
N ASP A 123 6.76 17.93 -10.54
CA ASP A 123 5.72 17.67 -9.54
C ASP A 123 5.92 16.34 -8.81
N ILE A 124 6.25 15.24 -9.51
CA ILE A 124 6.23 13.90 -8.93
C ILE A 124 7.58 13.54 -8.29
N TYR A 125 8.67 13.65 -9.04
CA TYR A 125 9.98 13.21 -8.60
C TYR A 125 10.48 13.88 -7.32
N PRO A 126 10.29 15.19 -7.09
CA PRO A 126 10.70 15.82 -5.83
C PRO A 126 10.06 15.18 -4.60
N MET A 127 8.76 14.85 -4.66
CA MET A 127 8.07 14.16 -3.56
C MET A 127 8.62 12.75 -3.34
N MET A 128 8.82 12.00 -4.43
CA MET A 128 9.34 10.63 -4.36
C MET A 128 10.76 10.61 -3.82
N LYS A 129 11.63 11.51 -4.28
CA LYS A 129 13.02 11.61 -3.85
C LYS A 129 13.12 11.87 -2.34
N GLU A 130 12.37 12.84 -1.82
CA GLU A 130 12.35 13.12 -0.39
C GLU A 130 11.72 11.99 0.44
N ASN A 131 10.66 11.34 -0.05
CA ASN A 131 10.08 10.20 0.66
C ASN A 131 11.04 9.00 0.67
N ALA A 132 11.82 8.80 -0.38
CA ALA A 132 12.88 7.81 -0.42
C ALA A 132 14.04 8.18 0.53
N ALA A 133 14.44 9.46 0.58
CA ALA A 133 15.46 9.95 1.53
C ALA A 133 15.05 9.74 3.00
N PHE A 134 13.76 9.91 3.31
CA PHE A 134 13.22 9.54 4.63
C PHE A 134 13.54 8.08 4.96
N TRP A 135 13.27 7.15 4.05
CA TRP A 135 13.51 5.72 4.30
C TRP A 135 14.99 5.36 4.35
N LEU A 136 15.84 6.01 3.58
CA LEU A 136 17.29 5.79 3.66
C LEU A 136 17.84 6.08 5.06
N GLN A 137 17.23 7.03 5.82
CA GLN A 137 17.58 7.32 7.19
C GLN A 137 16.80 6.49 8.23
N ASN A 138 15.51 6.19 7.96
CA ASN A 138 14.61 5.52 8.90
C ASN A 138 14.77 4.00 8.95
N LEU A 139 15.38 3.39 7.94
CA LEU A 139 15.63 1.96 7.91
C LEU A 139 16.73 1.55 8.91
N VAL A 140 16.49 0.45 9.61
CA VAL A 140 17.45 -0.15 10.51
C VAL A 140 18.17 -1.30 9.82
N TYR A 141 19.49 -1.31 9.84
CA TYR A 141 20.28 -2.41 9.33
C TYR A 141 20.45 -3.52 10.36
N SER A 142 19.90 -4.68 10.09
CA SER A 142 20.10 -5.89 10.88
C SER A 142 21.39 -6.60 10.46
N LYS A 143 22.43 -6.52 11.28
CA LYS A 143 23.71 -7.21 11.03
C LYS A 143 23.56 -8.72 10.99
N GLU A 144 22.67 -9.28 11.81
CA GLU A 144 22.41 -10.71 11.89
C GLU A 144 21.83 -11.27 10.60
N GLN A 145 20.92 -10.51 9.96
CA GLN A 145 20.23 -10.93 8.75
C GLN A 145 20.86 -10.37 7.47
N ASP A 146 21.84 -9.47 7.56
CA ASP A 146 22.37 -8.66 6.46
C ASP A 146 21.25 -8.00 5.64
N ARG A 147 20.28 -7.39 6.33
CA ARG A 147 19.07 -6.80 5.73
C ARG A 147 18.69 -5.48 6.35
N TYR A 148 18.12 -4.60 5.53
CA TYR A 148 17.43 -3.40 6.00
C TYR A 148 15.97 -3.72 6.32
N VAL A 149 15.50 -3.21 7.46
CA VAL A 149 14.14 -3.40 7.97
C VAL A 149 13.56 -2.11 8.52
N SER A 150 12.25 -1.92 8.42
CA SER A 150 11.53 -0.88 9.14
C SER A 150 11.32 -1.27 10.62
N SER A 151 11.47 -0.31 11.54
CA SER A 151 11.27 -0.54 12.97
C SER A 151 10.95 0.77 13.69
N PRO A 152 9.83 0.84 14.47
CA PRO A 152 8.77 -0.15 14.60
C PRO A 152 7.97 -0.30 13.31
N SER A 153 7.37 -1.48 13.09
CA SER A 153 6.62 -1.83 11.90
C SER A 153 5.25 -2.37 12.29
N TYR A 154 4.21 -1.96 11.57
CA TYR A 154 2.83 -2.36 11.86
C TYR A 154 2.05 -2.65 10.58
N SER A 155 1.40 -3.81 10.50
CA SER A 155 0.52 -4.16 9.38
C SER A 155 -0.90 -3.68 9.67
N PRO A 156 -1.46 -2.76 8.89
CA PRO A 156 -2.80 -2.23 9.16
C PRO A 156 -3.87 -3.30 8.93
N GLU A 157 -4.85 -3.38 9.76
CA GLU A 157 -5.10 -2.73 11.06
C GLU A 157 -5.18 -3.81 12.14
N HIS A 158 -4.21 -4.68 12.22
CA HIS A 158 -4.21 -5.81 13.14
C HIS A 158 -2.80 -6.37 13.39
N GLY A 159 -2.71 -7.23 14.38
CA GLY A 159 -1.46 -7.91 14.71
C GLY A 159 -0.56 -7.13 15.66
N PRO A 160 0.64 -7.63 15.86
CA PRO A 160 1.60 -7.02 16.77
C PRO A 160 2.37 -5.89 16.09
N ILE A 161 2.97 -5.04 16.92
CA ILE A 161 4.11 -4.23 16.51
C ILE A 161 5.26 -5.20 16.26
N SER A 162 5.92 -5.06 15.14
CA SER A 162 6.95 -5.98 14.66
C SER A 162 8.16 -5.23 14.08
N ILE A 163 9.08 -5.98 13.49
CA ILE A 163 10.26 -5.46 12.80
C ILE A 163 10.19 -5.92 11.35
N GLY A 164 10.01 -4.98 10.42
CA GLY A 164 10.01 -5.23 9.00
C GLY A 164 8.89 -6.17 8.56
N ASN A 165 7.62 -5.84 8.79
CA ASN A 165 6.51 -6.62 8.24
C ASN A 165 6.44 -6.52 6.71
N THR A 166 5.76 -7.46 6.08
CA THR A 166 5.67 -7.56 4.62
C THR A 166 5.02 -6.33 3.98
N TYR A 167 4.03 -5.71 4.64
CA TYR A 167 3.38 -4.49 4.16
C TYR A 167 4.38 -3.35 3.96
N GLU A 168 5.09 -2.97 5.02
CA GLU A 168 6.04 -1.85 4.95
C GLU A 168 7.23 -2.17 4.05
N GLN A 169 7.81 -3.37 4.17
CA GLN A 169 8.96 -3.78 3.34
C GLN A 169 8.62 -3.75 1.85
N THR A 170 7.42 -4.18 1.47
CA THR A 170 6.95 -4.16 0.09
C THR A 170 6.79 -2.74 -0.44
N LEU A 171 6.20 -1.85 0.35
CA LEU A 171 5.99 -0.46 -0.04
C LEU A 171 7.30 0.33 -0.15
N ILE A 172 8.26 0.06 0.74
CA ILE A 172 9.59 0.66 0.64
C ILE A 172 10.31 0.15 -0.61
N TRP A 173 10.22 -1.16 -0.88
CA TRP A 173 10.80 -1.74 -2.08
C TRP A 173 10.19 -1.12 -3.35
N GLN A 174 8.87 -0.95 -3.40
CA GLN A 174 8.16 -0.33 -4.52
C GLN A 174 8.59 1.14 -4.70
N LEU A 175 8.60 1.92 -3.60
CA LEU A 175 9.05 3.31 -3.63
C LEU A 175 10.47 3.43 -4.21
N PHE A 176 11.41 2.61 -3.71
CA PHE A 176 12.79 2.65 -4.20
C PHE A 176 12.90 2.24 -5.66
N THR A 177 12.13 1.24 -6.09
CA THR A 177 12.09 0.79 -7.49
C THR A 177 11.58 1.90 -8.43
N ASP A 178 10.48 2.52 -8.07
CA ASP A 178 9.85 3.56 -8.90
C ASP A 178 10.67 4.85 -8.87
N THR A 179 11.24 5.22 -7.71
CA THR A 179 12.10 6.41 -7.59
C THR A 179 13.42 6.20 -8.32
N GLU A 180 14.00 5.00 -8.30
CA GLU A 180 15.19 4.65 -9.09
C GLU A 180 14.92 4.82 -10.60
N LYS A 181 13.78 4.29 -11.09
CA LYS A 181 13.36 4.46 -12.49
C LYS A 181 13.23 5.95 -12.85
N ALA A 182 12.54 6.72 -12.02
CA ALA A 182 12.36 8.17 -12.20
C ALA A 182 13.70 8.91 -12.20
N ALA A 183 14.59 8.59 -11.27
CA ALA A 183 15.93 9.19 -11.17
C ALA A 183 16.76 8.96 -12.44
N ARG A 184 16.79 7.72 -12.95
CA ARG A 184 17.49 7.38 -14.19
C ARG A 184 16.93 8.15 -15.40
N VAL A 185 15.61 8.25 -15.54
CA VAL A 185 14.95 9.03 -16.59
C VAL A 185 15.35 10.50 -16.53
N LEU A 186 15.54 11.05 -15.33
CA LEU A 186 15.85 12.46 -15.11
C LEU A 186 17.37 12.75 -15.03
N GLY A 187 18.24 11.73 -15.10
CA GLY A 187 19.68 11.85 -15.03
C GLY A 187 20.26 12.01 -13.63
N ASP A 188 19.52 11.60 -12.58
CA ASP A 188 19.98 11.57 -11.18
C ASP A 188 20.56 10.19 -10.83
N ASP A 189 21.62 9.80 -11.54
CA ASP A 189 22.18 8.45 -11.51
C ASP A 189 22.81 8.09 -10.15
N ASP A 190 23.37 9.07 -9.45
CA ASP A 190 23.97 8.85 -8.12
C ASP A 190 22.89 8.44 -7.11
N PHE A 191 21.75 9.12 -7.11
CA PHE A 191 20.65 8.78 -6.22
C PHE A 191 20.01 7.43 -6.61
N ALA A 192 19.89 7.16 -7.92
CA ALA A 192 19.43 5.87 -8.41
C ALA A 192 20.31 4.71 -7.91
N ALA A 193 21.64 4.86 -7.99
CA ALA A 193 22.60 3.85 -7.51
C ALA A 193 22.52 3.65 -5.98
N GLU A 194 22.29 4.71 -5.22
CA GLU A 194 22.10 4.61 -3.77
C GLU A 194 20.84 3.81 -3.43
N LEU A 195 19.73 4.10 -4.10
CA LEU A 195 18.47 3.38 -3.89
C LEU A 195 18.60 1.89 -4.24
N GLU A 196 19.21 1.57 -5.37
CA GLU A 196 19.46 0.19 -5.79
C GLU A 196 20.27 -0.57 -4.75
N ARG A 197 21.37 0.03 -4.25
CA ARG A 197 22.26 -0.56 -3.24
C ARG A 197 21.51 -0.94 -1.95
N VAL A 198 20.55 -0.12 -1.50
CA VAL A 198 19.76 -0.39 -0.30
C VAL A 198 18.61 -1.34 -0.60
N ARG A 199 17.92 -1.17 -1.75
CA ARG A 199 16.76 -1.96 -2.17
C ARG A 199 17.07 -3.46 -2.25
N VAL A 200 18.22 -3.84 -2.80
CA VAL A 200 18.61 -5.26 -2.91
C VAL A 200 18.86 -5.92 -1.55
N LYS A 201 19.07 -5.13 -0.50
CA LYS A 201 19.23 -5.58 0.89
C LYS A 201 17.96 -5.45 1.73
N LEU A 202 16.84 -4.99 1.18
CA LEU A 202 15.58 -5.04 1.90
C LEU A 202 15.16 -6.49 2.18
N LYS A 203 14.47 -6.69 3.30
CA LYS A 203 13.95 -8.01 3.66
C LYS A 203 12.88 -8.43 2.64
N PRO A 204 13.03 -9.58 1.97
CA PRO A 204 12.17 -9.97 0.85
C PRO A 204 10.83 -10.52 1.33
N ILE A 205 9.85 -10.56 0.43
CA ILE A 205 8.59 -11.29 0.63
C ILE A 205 8.90 -12.78 0.77
N THR A 206 8.32 -13.44 1.78
CA THR A 206 8.57 -14.86 2.06
C THR A 206 7.29 -15.65 2.22
N LYS A 207 7.37 -16.96 1.92
CA LYS A 207 6.29 -17.93 2.19
C LYS A 207 6.38 -18.44 3.63
N GLY A 208 5.22 -18.58 4.25
CA GLY A 208 5.09 -19.25 5.54
C GLY A 208 4.94 -20.75 5.39
N ARG A 209 4.94 -21.43 6.53
CA ARG A 209 4.89 -22.90 6.64
C ARG A 209 3.64 -23.57 6.02
N TRP A 210 2.61 -22.82 5.73
CA TRP A 210 1.35 -23.31 5.15
C TRP A 210 1.22 -22.99 3.67
N GLY A 211 2.25 -22.39 3.08
CA GLY A 211 2.27 -21.96 1.69
C GLY A 211 1.72 -20.56 1.45
N GLN A 212 1.32 -19.84 2.49
CA GLN A 212 0.84 -18.46 2.42
C GLN A 212 2.00 -17.46 2.28
N ILE A 213 1.69 -16.21 1.88
CA ILE A 213 2.59 -15.07 2.10
C ILE A 213 2.60 -14.73 3.58
N LYS A 214 3.78 -14.63 4.20
CA LYS A 214 3.91 -14.15 5.58
C LYS A 214 3.52 -12.69 5.67
N GLU A 215 2.70 -12.35 6.64
CA GLU A 215 2.41 -10.96 6.99
C GLU A 215 3.47 -10.39 7.94
N TRP A 216 3.88 -11.23 8.89
CA TRP A 216 5.01 -11.00 9.80
C TRP A 216 6.08 -12.06 9.61
N TYR A 217 7.34 -11.65 9.55
CA TYR A 217 8.44 -12.60 9.29
C TYR A 217 8.57 -13.66 10.38
N GLU A 218 8.22 -13.30 11.62
CA GLU A 218 8.30 -14.15 12.80
C GLU A 218 7.07 -15.04 13.02
N GLU A 219 6.05 -14.98 12.16
CA GLU A 219 4.77 -15.67 12.39
C GLU A 219 4.92 -17.20 12.55
N ASP A 220 5.89 -17.82 11.88
CA ASP A 220 6.16 -19.25 12.02
C ASP A 220 6.81 -19.58 13.37
N GLU A 221 7.63 -18.68 13.93
CA GLU A 221 8.25 -18.85 15.24
C GLU A 221 7.23 -18.63 16.36
N TRP A 222 6.35 -17.64 16.23
CA TRP A 222 5.25 -17.44 17.18
C TRP A 222 4.36 -18.66 17.27
N TYR A 223 4.21 -19.38 16.17
CA TYR A 223 3.43 -20.62 16.13
C TYR A 223 4.05 -21.73 16.98
N LYS A 224 5.37 -21.79 17.10
CA LYS A 224 6.09 -22.79 17.88
C LYS A 224 5.98 -22.55 19.40
N SER A 225 5.77 -21.29 19.81
CA SER A 225 5.70 -20.92 21.24
C SER A 225 4.37 -21.36 21.88
N LEU A 226 4.44 -22.21 22.90
CA LEU A 226 3.28 -22.66 23.67
C LEU A 226 2.53 -21.53 24.41
N LYS A 227 3.26 -20.50 24.87
CA LYS A 227 2.67 -19.31 25.53
C LYS A 227 1.81 -18.50 24.57
N LEU A 228 2.11 -18.53 23.29
CA LEU A 228 1.42 -17.80 22.24
C LEU A 228 0.26 -18.59 21.61
N ARG A 229 0.03 -19.85 22.00
CA ARG A 229 -1.07 -20.66 21.48
C ARG A 229 -2.45 -20.03 21.64
N LYS A 230 -2.71 -19.26 22.72
CA LYS A 230 -3.97 -18.52 22.90
C LYS A 230 -4.04 -17.23 22.04
N LEU A 231 -2.90 -16.60 21.74
CA LEU A 231 -2.78 -15.51 20.76
C LEU A 231 -2.74 -16.03 19.31
N LYS A 232 -2.41 -17.29 19.12
CA LYS A 232 -2.22 -18.00 17.86
C LYS A 232 -3.29 -17.71 16.79
N TYR A 233 -4.55 -17.71 17.20
CA TYR A 233 -5.68 -17.42 16.29
C TYR A 233 -5.83 -15.95 15.91
N LYS A 234 -5.17 -15.02 16.63
CA LYS A 234 -5.23 -13.59 16.34
C LYS A 234 -4.04 -13.06 15.54
N LEU A 235 -2.92 -13.78 15.57
CA LEU A 235 -1.64 -13.30 15.04
C LEU A 235 -1.17 -14.04 13.78
N HIS A 236 -1.91 -15.06 13.33
CA HIS A 236 -1.56 -15.81 12.15
C HIS A 236 -2.24 -15.23 10.92
N SER A 237 -1.49 -14.91 9.88
CA SER A 237 -2.02 -14.34 8.64
C SER A 237 -3.10 -15.23 8.01
N CYS A 238 -2.95 -16.55 8.10
CA CYS A 238 -3.88 -17.56 7.58
C CYS A 238 -5.03 -17.95 8.51
N GLN A 239 -5.30 -17.28 9.57
CA GLN A 239 -6.49 -17.54 10.43
C GLN A 239 -7.21 -16.26 10.81
N ASN A 240 -6.85 -15.20 10.15
CA ASN A 240 -7.37 -13.89 10.39
C ASN A 240 -8.16 -13.41 9.17
N ARG A 241 -9.46 -13.66 9.16
CA ARG A 241 -10.37 -13.16 8.12
C ARG A 241 -10.52 -11.63 8.13
N HIS A 242 -9.41 -10.94 8.35
CA HIS A 242 -9.38 -9.50 8.36
C HIS A 242 -9.68 -8.92 6.97
N ARG A 243 -10.29 -7.73 6.95
CA ARG A 243 -10.64 -7.07 5.68
C ARG A 243 -9.40 -6.61 4.89
N HIS A 244 -8.34 -6.19 5.60
CA HIS A 244 -7.07 -5.85 4.97
C HIS A 244 -6.31 -7.09 4.49
N ALA A 245 -5.68 -6.95 3.34
CA ALA A 245 -4.76 -7.92 2.75
C ALA A 245 -3.39 -7.27 2.49
N SER A 246 -2.91 -6.50 3.48
CA SER A 246 -1.75 -5.61 3.36
C SER A 246 -0.46 -6.33 2.95
N HIS A 247 -0.30 -7.60 3.35
CA HIS A 247 0.85 -8.42 2.96
C HIS A 247 0.83 -8.88 1.49
N LEU A 248 -0.24 -8.58 0.74
CA LEU A 248 -0.37 -8.94 -0.67
C LEU A 248 -0.18 -7.75 -1.62
N LEU A 249 0.24 -6.60 -1.10
CA LEU A 249 0.45 -5.39 -1.93
C LEU A 249 1.54 -5.57 -3.00
N GLY A 250 2.46 -6.50 -2.80
CA GLY A 250 3.44 -6.85 -3.83
C GLY A 250 2.83 -7.49 -5.07
N LEU A 251 1.62 -8.08 -4.96
CA LEU A 251 0.87 -8.60 -6.09
C LEU A 251 0.03 -7.51 -6.77
N TYR A 252 -0.71 -6.73 -5.96
CA TYR A 252 -1.52 -5.61 -6.44
C TYR A 252 -1.68 -4.55 -5.32
N PRO A 253 -1.51 -3.26 -5.63
CA PRO A 253 -1.17 -2.65 -6.92
C PRO A 253 0.33 -2.73 -7.29
N GLY A 254 1.18 -3.27 -6.41
CA GLY A 254 2.61 -3.41 -6.62
C GLY A 254 2.98 -4.43 -7.71
N ASN A 255 4.28 -4.49 -7.98
CA ASN A 255 4.87 -5.40 -8.97
C ASN A 255 6.08 -6.20 -8.42
N ALA A 256 6.15 -6.37 -7.09
CA ALA A 256 7.15 -7.24 -6.46
C ALA A 256 6.85 -8.74 -6.65
N ILE A 257 5.57 -9.08 -6.92
CA ILE A 257 5.11 -10.44 -7.22
C ILE A 257 4.53 -10.44 -8.64
N THR A 258 5.22 -11.09 -9.55
CA THR A 258 4.89 -11.11 -10.98
C THR A 258 5.00 -12.54 -11.53
N ASP A 259 4.79 -12.70 -12.83
CA ASP A 259 4.98 -13.97 -13.54
C ASP A 259 6.40 -14.56 -13.40
N LYS A 260 7.38 -13.73 -13.01
CA LYS A 260 8.75 -14.18 -12.69
C LYS A 260 8.85 -14.85 -11.31
N THR A 261 7.81 -14.73 -10.48
CA THR A 261 7.75 -15.32 -9.13
C THR A 261 6.47 -16.15 -8.95
N PRO A 262 6.23 -17.19 -9.80
CA PRO A 262 4.98 -17.94 -9.81
C PRO A 262 4.68 -18.63 -8.47
N GLU A 263 5.72 -19.02 -7.72
CA GLU A 263 5.58 -19.60 -6.39
C GLU A 263 5.04 -18.62 -5.34
N LEU A 264 5.26 -17.32 -5.53
CA LEU A 264 4.68 -16.26 -4.68
C LEU A 264 3.23 -15.97 -5.10
N ILE A 265 2.90 -16.05 -6.40
CA ILE A 265 1.51 -15.96 -6.87
C ILE A 265 0.65 -17.08 -6.24
N GLU A 266 1.15 -18.32 -6.23
CA GLU A 266 0.44 -19.43 -5.57
C GLU A 266 0.31 -19.19 -4.05
N ALA A 267 1.33 -18.63 -3.41
CA ALA A 267 1.26 -18.28 -1.99
C ALA A 267 0.23 -17.15 -1.72
N CYS A 268 0.08 -16.20 -2.63
CA CYS A 268 -0.99 -15.19 -2.55
C CYS A 268 -2.38 -15.83 -2.64
N LYS A 269 -2.59 -16.82 -3.51
CA LYS A 269 -3.85 -17.56 -3.59
C LYS A 269 -4.18 -18.26 -2.28
N VAL A 270 -3.19 -18.88 -1.61
CA VAL A 270 -3.38 -19.48 -0.28
C VAL A 270 -3.81 -18.43 0.74
N SER A 271 -3.15 -17.27 0.77
CA SER A 271 -3.52 -16.16 1.66
C SER A 271 -4.94 -15.64 1.38
N LEU A 272 -5.30 -15.47 0.11
CA LEU A 272 -6.62 -14.98 -0.31
C LEU A 272 -7.74 -15.95 0.05
N LEU A 273 -7.50 -17.25 -0.10
CA LEU A 273 -8.46 -18.30 0.32
C LEU A 273 -8.78 -18.20 1.80
N ASP A 274 -7.76 -18.02 2.63
CA ASP A 274 -7.92 -17.92 4.07
C ASP A 274 -8.60 -16.60 4.48
N ARG A 275 -8.26 -15.48 3.85
CA ARG A 275 -8.95 -14.18 4.06
C ARG A 275 -10.42 -14.24 3.66
N GLY A 276 -10.82 -15.13 2.76
CA GLY A 276 -12.18 -15.33 2.32
C GLY A 276 -12.85 -14.02 1.86
N PHE A 277 -14.14 -13.87 2.16
CA PHE A 277 -14.91 -12.67 1.80
C PHE A 277 -14.74 -11.50 2.80
N GLY A 278 -13.85 -11.59 3.78
CA GLY A 278 -13.57 -10.50 4.73
C GLY A 278 -14.70 -10.26 5.74
N GLN A 279 -15.29 -11.29 6.28
CA GLN A 279 -16.51 -11.26 7.08
C GLN A 279 -16.39 -10.64 8.49
N LYS A 280 -15.19 -10.27 8.97
CA LYS A 280 -15.02 -9.72 10.34
C LYS A 280 -15.51 -8.28 10.53
N SER A 281 -15.87 -7.58 9.46
CA SER A 281 -16.36 -6.19 9.53
C SER A 281 -17.90 -6.10 9.57
N GLY A 282 -18.57 -7.03 10.24
CA GLY A 282 -20.01 -7.19 10.24
C GLY A 282 -20.47 -8.33 9.34
N ALA A 283 -21.79 -8.60 9.31
CA ALA A 283 -22.37 -9.78 8.64
C ALA A 283 -22.01 -9.86 7.13
N ASN A 284 -21.80 -8.73 6.47
CA ASN A 284 -21.52 -8.65 5.03
C ASN A 284 -20.06 -8.35 4.69
N GLY A 285 -19.22 -8.06 5.68
CA GLY A 285 -17.85 -7.61 5.45
C GLY A 285 -17.78 -6.19 4.90
N SER A 286 -16.58 -5.76 4.52
CA SER A 286 -16.30 -4.44 3.98
C SER A 286 -16.36 -4.46 2.45
N GLY A 287 -17.05 -3.48 1.83
CA GLY A 287 -17.15 -3.37 0.39
C GLY A 287 -15.78 -3.15 -0.26
N TRP A 288 -15.03 -2.14 0.21
CA TRP A 288 -13.67 -1.90 -0.29
C TRP A 288 -12.73 -3.12 -0.10
N GLY A 289 -12.90 -3.88 0.98
CA GLY A 289 -12.09 -5.09 1.20
C GLY A 289 -12.38 -6.18 0.19
N LYS A 290 -13.63 -6.28 -0.31
CA LYS A 290 -13.99 -7.15 -1.43
C LYS A 290 -13.46 -6.61 -2.75
N ALA A 291 -13.61 -5.29 -2.99
CA ALA A 291 -13.07 -4.63 -4.18
C ALA A 291 -11.55 -4.84 -4.32
N ASN A 292 -10.79 -4.68 -3.23
CA ASN A 292 -9.37 -5.02 -3.20
C ASN A 292 -9.10 -6.47 -3.63
N LYS A 293 -9.91 -7.42 -3.13
CA LYS A 293 -9.73 -8.84 -3.46
C LYS A 293 -10.12 -9.19 -4.90
N VAL A 294 -11.01 -8.43 -5.55
CA VAL A 294 -11.26 -8.57 -6.99
C VAL A 294 -9.95 -8.34 -7.76
N ASN A 295 -9.26 -7.23 -7.47
CA ASN A 295 -7.96 -6.91 -8.07
C ASN A 295 -6.91 -8.00 -7.79
N LEU A 296 -6.79 -8.42 -6.54
CA LEU A 296 -5.82 -9.44 -6.14
C LEU A 296 -6.08 -10.79 -6.82
N TRP A 297 -7.34 -11.24 -6.92
CA TRP A 297 -7.66 -12.48 -7.63
C TRP A 297 -7.45 -12.38 -9.14
N ALA A 298 -7.77 -11.22 -9.74
CA ALA A 298 -7.49 -10.97 -11.15
C ALA A 298 -5.99 -11.05 -11.44
N ARG A 299 -5.17 -10.33 -10.66
CA ARG A 299 -3.71 -10.35 -10.77
C ARG A 299 -3.10 -11.73 -10.46
N ALA A 300 -3.72 -12.51 -9.58
CA ALA A 300 -3.36 -13.91 -9.34
C ALA A 300 -3.80 -14.87 -10.45
N LYS A 301 -4.41 -14.35 -11.54
CA LYS A 301 -4.89 -15.12 -12.69
C LYS A 301 -5.96 -16.17 -12.35
N ASP A 302 -6.80 -15.88 -11.37
CA ASP A 302 -7.99 -16.67 -11.04
C ASP A 302 -9.26 -15.85 -11.30
N GLY A 303 -9.63 -15.74 -12.58
CA GLY A 303 -10.78 -14.95 -13.05
C GLY A 303 -12.11 -15.44 -12.47
N ASN A 304 -12.26 -16.75 -12.21
CA ASN A 304 -13.47 -17.29 -11.60
C ASN A 304 -13.66 -16.80 -10.15
N ARG A 305 -12.59 -16.71 -9.38
CA ARG A 305 -12.62 -16.20 -8.02
C ARG A 305 -12.76 -14.68 -7.99
N ALA A 306 -12.11 -13.97 -8.91
CA ALA A 306 -12.29 -12.53 -9.08
C ALA A 306 -13.77 -12.23 -9.37
N TYR A 307 -14.39 -12.95 -10.30
CA TYR A 307 -15.81 -12.81 -10.63
C TYR A 307 -16.74 -13.16 -9.45
N SER A 308 -16.44 -14.24 -8.72
CA SER A 308 -17.21 -14.61 -7.53
C SER A 308 -17.15 -13.54 -6.46
N MET A 309 -15.97 -12.91 -6.25
CA MET A 309 -15.78 -11.81 -5.32
C MET A 309 -16.53 -10.56 -5.76
N LEU A 310 -16.50 -10.22 -7.06
CA LEU A 310 -17.25 -9.12 -7.64
C LEU A 310 -18.76 -9.29 -7.45
N ARG A 311 -19.28 -10.49 -7.70
CA ARG A 311 -20.70 -10.81 -7.45
C ARG A 311 -21.08 -10.67 -5.99
N GLU A 312 -20.21 -11.13 -5.09
CA GLU A 312 -20.45 -11.01 -3.65
C GLU A 312 -20.45 -9.52 -3.20
N LEU A 313 -19.54 -8.71 -3.75
CA LEU A 313 -19.52 -7.26 -3.53
C LEU A 313 -20.82 -6.61 -3.97
N ILE A 314 -21.24 -6.83 -5.21
CA ILE A 314 -22.47 -6.23 -5.79
C ILE A 314 -23.70 -6.63 -4.98
N ASN A 315 -23.82 -7.90 -4.62
CA ASN A 315 -25.01 -8.42 -3.92
C ASN A 315 -25.09 -8.00 -2.46
N LYS A 316 -23.98 -7.68 -1.80
CA LYS A 316 -23.94 -7.51 -0.34
C LYS A 316 -23.53 -6.10 0.11
N ASN A 317 -22.77 -5.38 -0.72
CA ASN A 317 -22.17 -4.12 -0.32
C ASN A 317 -22.53 -2.94 -1.24
N ILE A 318 -23.24 -3.17 -2.34
CA ILE A 318 -23.71 -2.08 -3.17
C ILE A 318 -25.19 -1.79 -2.86
N ALA A 319 -25.47 -0.54 -2.51
CA ALA A 319 -26.83 -0.06 -2.25
C ALA A 319 -27.62 0.16 -3.55
N PRO A 320 -28.96 0.32 -3.49
CA PRO A 320 -29.78 0.59 -4.68
C PRO A 320 -29.37 1.86 -5.47
N ASN A 321 -28.74 2.82 -4.80
CA ASN A 321 -28.16 4.02 -5.43
C ASN A 321 -26.73 3.79 -5.98
N LEU A 322 -26.30 2.53 -6.06
CA LEU A 322 -24.99 2.06 -6.55
C LEU A 322 -23.79 2.43 -5.67
N TRP A 323 -23.99 2.94 -4.48
CA TRP A 323 -22.91 3.27 -3.56
C TRP A 323 -22.43 2.06 -2.77
N ASP A 324 -21.10 1.95 -2.61
CA ASP A 324 -20.48 0.92 -1.80
C ASP A 324 -20.65 1.19 -0.29
N PHE A 325 -20.77 0.12 0.46
CA PHE A 325 -20.90 0.13 1.92
C PHE A 325 -19.80 -0.66 2.62
N HIS A 326 -19.28 0.01 3.64
CA HIS A 326 -18.41 -0.66 4.60
C HIS A 326 -19.20 -1.35 5.75
N PRO A 327 -20.26 -0.89 6.45
CA PRO A 327 -20.92 0.41 6.62
C PRO A 327 -20.09 1.40 7.48
N PRO A 328 -20.30 2.74 7.38
CA PRO A 328 -21.23 3.40 6.45
C PRO A 328 -20.73 3.42 5.01
N TYR A 329 -21.32 4.27 4.17
CA TYR A 329 -20.91 4.51 2.80
C TYR A 329 -19.41 4.86 2.68
N GLN A 330 -18.73 4.24 1.72
CA GLN A 330 -17.35 4.52 1.35
C GLN A 330 -17.16 4.41 -0.18
N MET A 331 -16.69 5.48 -0.80
CA MET A 331 -16.51 5.58 -2.26
C MET A 331 -15.36 4.73 -2.79
N ASP A 332 -14.40 4.43 -1.95
CA ASP A 332 -13.20 3.64 -2.29
C ASP A 332 -13.55 2.27 -2.88
N GLY A 333 -14.55 1.59 -2.34
CA GLY A 333 -15.02 0.33 -2.92
C GLY A 333 -15.58 0.48 -4.33
N ASN A 334 -16.27 1.60 -4.65
CA ASN A 334 -16.74 1.89 -6.01
C ASN A 334 -15.57 2.02 -6.99
N CYS A 335 -14.53 2.77 -6.61
CA CYS A 335 -13.34 2.93 -7.44
C CYS A 335 -12.54 1.62 -7.55
N GLY A 336 -12.43 0.89 -6.43
CA GLY A 336 -11.67 -0.36 -6.36
C GLY A 336 -12.29 -1.50 -7.16
N TYR A 337 -13.61 -1.62 -7.25
CA TYR A 337 -14.19 -2.65 -8.13
C TYR A 337 -14.03 -2.30 -9.61
N THR A 338 -14.06 -1.01 -9.96
CA THR A 338 -13.81 -0.56 -11.32
C THR A 338 -12.41 -0.96 -11.78
N SER A 339 -11.38 -0.69 -10.95
CA SER A 339 -10.02 -1.17 -11.25
C SER A 339 -9.93 -2.69 -11.32
N GLY A 340 -10.64 -3.40 -10.44
CA GLY A 340 -10.70 -4.86 -10.46
C GLY A 340 -11.30 -5.43 -11.75
N VAL A 341 -12.33 -4.81 -12.30
CA VAL A 341 -12.88 -5.18 -13.60
C VAL A 341 -11.87 -4.92 -14.72
N CYS A 342 -11.16 -3.79 -14.67
CA CYS A 342 -10.08 -3.51 -15.62
C CYS A 342 -8.99 -4.59 -15.57
N GLU A 343 -8.52 -4.97 -14.38
CA GLU A 343 -7.54 -6.05 -14.20
C GLU A 343 -8.04 -7.43 -14.71
N MET A 344 -9.34 -7.70 -14.63
CA MET A 344 -9.94 -8.93 -15.18
C MET A 344 -9.97 -8.95 -16.70
N LEU A 345 -10.05 -7.78 -17.34
CA LEU A 345 -10.20 -7.64 -18.78
C LEU A 345 -8.87 -7.45 -19.50
N CYS A 346 -7.94 -6.73 -18.88
CA CYS A 346 -6.65 -6.38 -19.47
C CYS A 346 -5.58 -6.31 -18.39
N TYR A 347 -4.62 -7.22 -18.45
CA TYR A 347 -3.45 -7.23 -17.59
C TYR A 347 -2.22 -6.83 -18.43
N SER A 348 -1.44 -5.88 -17.95
CA SER A 348 -0.13 -5.56 -18.51
C SER A 348 0.94 -5.63 -17.42
N SER A 349 2.14 -6.08 -17.80
CA SER A 349 3.33 -6.07 -16.96
C SER A 349 4.50 -5.45 -17.70
N ASP A 350 5.54 -5.03 -16.98
CA ASP A 350 6.77 -4.49 -17.57
C ASP A 350 7.42 -5.48 -18.56
N ASP A 351 7.15 -6.78 -18.42
CA ASP A 351 7.68 -7.83 -19.29
C ASP A 351 7.06 -7.84 -20.69
N ILE A 352 5.85 -7.33 -20.87
CA ILE A 352 5.18 -7.25 -22.18
C ILE A 352 5.70 -6.07 -22.99
N ARG A 353 6.20 -5.02 -22.34
CA ARG A 353 6.77 -3.84 -23.03
C ARG A 353 8.19 -4.06 -23.52
N SER A 354 8.90 -5.08 -23.04
CA SER A 354 10.29 -5.37 -23.43
C SER A 354 10.39 -6.30 -24.65
N GLU A 355 9.28 -6.80 -25.18
CA GLU A 355 9.24 -7.72 -26.33
C GLU A 355 8.68 -7.05 -27.61
N GLU A 356 8.23 -5.79 -27.54
CA GLU A 356 7.87 -4.95 -28.67
C GLU A 356 8.99 -3.92 -28.98
#